data_a8fb6309072befdb60991556a327e7b0
#
_entry.id   a8fb6309072befdb60991556a327e7b0
#
_cell.length_a   1.000
_cell.length_b   1.000
_cell.length_c   1.000
_cell.angle_alpha   90.00
_cell.angle_beta   90.00
_cell.angle_gamma   90.00
#
_symmetry.space_group_name_H-M   'P 1'
#
loop_
_entity.id
_entity.type
_entity.pdbx_description
1 polymer ?
#
loop_
_entity_poly.entity_id
_entity_poly.type
_entity_poly.pdbx_seq_one_letter_code
_entity_poly.pdbx_strand_id
1 'polypeptide(L)'
;DLRKSGVLIVNSDSFEAKDLKLANCDENPLDSDEMEQYRLIKMPMTTLTRGAVEELGLSTKIADRCKNFFAMGFVYWLYDRNMDTTLRFIESKFGNMPEIAKANEKALRAGWAYGETTEAAISTYKVDPAKLPAGNYRNIMGNQALAWGLVAAARLSDKEVFYGSYPITPASDILHELSKFKNFGVRTFQAEDEIAA
;
A
#
# COMPACT_ATOMS: atom_id res chain seq x y z
N ASP A 1 -15.88 -10.14 -1.36
CA ASP A 1 -15.64 -10.24 -2.82
C ASP A 1 -14.37 -11.01 -3.18
N LEU A 2 -13.77 -11.73 -2.23
CA LEU A 2 -12.67 -12.65 -2.52
C LEU A 2 -13.24 -13.89 -3.21
N ARG A 3 -12.59 -14.35 -4.27
CA ARG A 3 -12.99 -15.56 -4.98
C ARG A 3 -12.81 -16.79 -4.07
N LYS A 4 -13.67 -17.78 -4.21
CA LYS A 4 -13.47 -19.09 -3.57
C LYS A 4 -12.09 -19.63 -3.91
N SER A 5 -11.46 -20.31 -2.96
CA SER A 5 -10.07 -20.76 -3.02
C SER A 5 -9.02 -19.64 -3.12
N GLY A 6 -9.42 -18.36 -2.95
CA GLY A 6 -8.50 -17.25 -2.84
C GLY A 6 -7.67 -17.32 -1.56
N VAL A 7 -6.48 -16.69 -1.58
CA VAL A 7 -5.62 -16.62 -0.39
C VAL A 7 -6.03 -15.46 0.49
N LEU A 8 -6.36 -15.75 1.74
CA LEU A 8 -6.68 -14.76 2.77
C LEU A 8 -5.56 -14.74 3.81
N ILE A 9 -4.81 -13.65 3.85
CA ILE A 9 -3.70 -13.45 4.78
C ILE A 9 -4.19 -12.52 5.90
N VAL A 10 -4.11 -12.98 7.15
CA VAL A 10 -4.60 -12.22 8.30
C VAL A 10 -3.55 -12.11 9.40
N ASN A 11 -3.55 -10.96 10.07
CA ASN A 11 -2.78 -10.76 11.28
C ASN A 11 -3.52 -11.39 12.46
N SER A 12 -3.10 -12.58 12.90
CA SER A 12 -3.74 -13.30 14.00
C SER A 12 -3.71 -12.55 15.33
N ASP A 13 -2.73 -11.67 15.56
CA ASP A 13 -2.64 -10.85 16.78
C ASP A 13 -3.81 -9.87 16.94
N SER A 14 -4.58 -9.63 15.87
CA SER A 14 -5.77 -8.77 15.89
C SER A 14 -7.07 -9.55 16.15
N PHE A 15 -7.00 -10.85 16.46
CA PHE A 15 -8.13 -11.72 16.73
C PHE A 15 -8.01 -12.38 18.12
N GLU A 16 -7.38 -11.70 19.05
CA GLU A 16 -7.35 -12.11 20.45
C GLU A 16 -8.69 -11.82 21.15
N ALA A 17 -8.95 -12.48 22.28
CA ALA A 17 -10.22 -12.37 23.00
C ALA A 17 -10.65 -10.93 23.31
N LYS A 18 -9.69 -10.04 23.57
CA LYS A 18 -9.96 -8.60 23.80
C LYS A 18 -10.50 -7.91 22.54
N ASP A 19 -9.94 -8.26 21.36
CA ASP A 19 -10.30 -7.62 20.08
C ASP A 19 -11.66 -8.15 19.61
N LEU A 20 -11.91 -9.46 19.77
CA LEU A 20 -13.21 -10.09 19.50
C LEU A 20 -14.32 -9.46 20.35
N LYS A 21 -14.05 -9.25 21.64
CA LYS A 21 -14.99 -8.59 22.52
C LYS A 21 -15.32 -7.16 22.11
N LEU A 22 -14.30 -6.39 21.69
CA LEU A 22 -14.48 -5.03 21.17
C LEU A 22 -15.29 -5.02 19.84
N ALA A 23 -15.15 -6.06 19.04
CA ALA A 23 -15.92 -6.25 17.80
C ALA A 23 -17.31 -6.83 18.00
N ASN A 24 -17.72 -7.12 19.25
CA ASN A 24 -18.94 -7.85 19.61
C ASN A 24 -19.06 -9.21 18.90
N CYS A 25 -17.95 -9.91 18.78
CA CYS A 25 -17.89 -11.28 18.24
C CYS A 25 -17.77 -12.26 19.41
N ASP A 26 -18.73 -13.18 19.53
CA ASP A 26 -18.70 -14.23 20.56
C ASP A 26 -17.68 -15.33 20.23
N GLU A 27 -17.49 -15.60 18.95
CA GLU A 27 -16.55 -16.58 18.42
C GLU A 27 -15.58 -15.93 17.44
N ASN A 28 -14.41 -16.58 17.29
CA ASN A 28 -13.41 -16.09 16.33
C ASN A 28 -13.87 -16.36 14.89
N PRO A 29 -14.17 -15.33 14.08
CA PRO A 29 -14.64 -15.53 12.72
C PRO A 29 -13.63 -16.26 11.81
N LEU A 30 -12.34 -16.31 12.20
CA LEU A 30 -11.33 -17.08 11.47
C LEU A 30 -11.45 -18.60 11.67
N ASP A 31 -12.27 -19.04 12.59
CA ASP A 31 -12.51 -20.47 12.88
C ASP A 31 -13.89 -20.93 12.39
N SER A 32 -14.62 -20.06 11.66
CA SER A 32 -15.92 -20.38 11.09
C SER A 32 -15.80 -21.22 9.83
N ASP A 33 -16.81 -22.05 9.57
CA ASP A 33 -16.92 -22.88 8.34
C ASP A 33 -16.87 -22.03 7.06
N GLU A 34 -17.25 -20.76 7.13
CA GLU A 34 -17.17 -19.84 6.00
C GLU A 34 -15.72 -19.62 5.53
N MET A 35 -14.73 -19.78 6.41
CA MET A 35 -13.32 -19.65 6.07
C MET A 35 -12.76 -20.85 5.30
N GLU A 36 -13.41 -22.03 5.36
CA GLU A 36 -12.97 -23.22 4.64
C GLU A 36 -12.96 -23.04 3.12
N GLN A 37 -13.76 -22.11 2.61
CA GLN A 37 -13.77 -21.78 1.19
C GLN A 37 -12.51 -21.00 0.73
N TYR A 38 -11.66 -20.55 1.65
CA TYR A 38 -10.45 -19.77 1.38
C TYR A 38 -9.18 -20.51 1.84
N ARG A 39 -8.05 -20.13 1.28
CA ARG A 39 -6.73 -20.54 1.80
C ARG A 39 -6.33 -19.55 2.89
N LEU A 40 -6.70 -19.84 4.11
CA LEU A 40 -6.47 -18.96 5.26
C LEU A 40 -5.04 -19.11 5.77
N ILE A 41 -4.30 -17.99 5.80
CA ILE A 41 -2.95 -17.89 6.38
C ILE A 41 -3.04 -16.98 7.60
N LYS A 42 -2.97 -17.58 8.77
CA LYS A 42 -2.93 -16.86 10.05
C LYS A 42 -1.46 -16.59 10.41
N MET A 43 -1.08 -15.32 10.51
CA MET A 43 0.29 -14.90 10.89
C MET A 43 0.24 -13.93 12.07
N PRO A 44 1.01 -14.14 13.13
CA PRO A 44 1.14 -13.17 14.24
C PRO A 44 2.05 -12.01 13.81
N MET A 45 1.59 -11.21 12.83
CA MET A 45 2.40 -10.20 12.14
C MET A 45 2.96 -9.14 13.09
N THR A 46 2.15 -8.71 14.09
CA THR A 46 2.57 -7.69 15.03
C THR A 46 3.69 -8.22 15.95
N THR A 47 3.50 -9.42 16.47
CA THR A 47 4.48 -10.10 17.33
C THR A 47 5.79 -10.36 16.58
N LEU A 48 5.71 -10.90 15.37
CA LEU A 48 6.88 -11.16 14.52
C LEU A 48 7.60 -9.87 14.12
N THR A 49 6.85 -8.80 13.81
CA THR A 49 7.44 -7.50 13.49
C THR A 49 8.19 -6.92 14.68
N ARG A 50 7.59 -6.96 15.89
CA ARG A 50 8.25 -6.48 17.11
C ARG A 50 9.54 -7.24 17.37
N GLY A 51 9.54 -8.58 17.26
CA GLY A 51 10.75 -9.40 17.39
C GLY A 51 11.83 -9.03 16.35
N ALA A 52 11.45 -8.80 15.10
CA ALA A 52 12.39 -8.46 14.04
C ALA A 52 13.11 -7.10 14.25
N VAL A 53 12.49 -6.17 14.99
CA VAL A 53 13.02 -4.82 15.23
C VAL A 53 13.44 -4.59 16.69
N GLU A 54 13.36 -5.59 17.55
CA GLU A 54 13.62 -5.50 19.01
C GLU A 54 14.98 -4.88 19.32
N GLU A 55 16.02 -5.28 18.62
CA GLU A 55 17.39 -4.78 18.81
C GLU A 55 17.56 -3.28 18.54
N LEU A 56 16.58 -2.64 17.88
CA LEU A 56 16.62 -1.20 17.59
C LEU A 56 16.09 -0.35 18.76
N GLY A 57 15.58 -0.97 19.82
CA GLY A 57 15.09 -0.27 21.02
C GLY A 57 13.93 0.69 20.77
N LEU A 58 13.16 0.49 19.69
CA LEU A 58 12.06 1.35 19.31
C LEU A 58 10.85 1.19 20.24
N SER A 59 10.09 2.26 20.42
CA SER A 59 8.82 2.14 21.15
C SER A 59 7.86 1.19 20.41
N THR A 60 7.02 0.47 21.17
CA THR A 60 6.02 -0.47 20.65
C THR A 60 5.16 0.16 19.55
N LYS A 61 4.76 1.42 19.74
CA LYS A 61 3.96 2.17 18.74
C LYS A 61 4.68 2.35 17.40
N ILE A 62 6.00 2.54 17.42
CA ILE A 62 6.80 2.68 16.19
C ILE A 62 7.01 1.31 15.56
N ALA A 63 7.36 0.29 16.35
CA ALA A 63 7.52 -1.07 15.88
C ALA A 63 6.24 -1.59 15.20
N ASP A 64 5.07 -1.37 15.80
CA ASP A 64 3.77 -1.78 15.22
C ASP A 64 3.46 -1.16 13.87
N ARG A 65 3.96 0.04 13.60
CA ARG A 65 3.78 0.69 12.27
C ARG A 65 4.56 0.00 11.17
N CYS A 66 5.59 -0.76 11.51
CA CYS A 66 6.41 -1.49 10.53
C CYS A 66 5.73 -2.79 10.03
N LYS A 67 4.65 -3.25 10.66
CA LYS A 67 3.97 -4.51 10.30
C LYS A 67 3.49 -4.58 8.84
N ASN A 68 3.17 -3.43 8.24
CA ASN A 68 2.78 -3.39 6.84
C ASN A 68 3.92 -3.80 5.91
N PHE A 69 5.17 -3.48 6.27
CA PHE A 69 6.34 -3.94 5.52
C PHE A 69 6.61 -5.43 5.77
N PHE A 70 6.31 -5.94 6.96
CA PHE A 70 6.35 -7.38 7.20
C PHE A 70 5.35 -8.12 6.28
N ALA A 71 4.09 -7.67 6.26
CA ALA A 71 3.08 -8.25 5.38
C ALA A 71 3.49 -8.15 3.89
N MET A 72 4.06 -7.01 3.48
CA MET A 72 4.58 -6.82 2.12
C MET A 72 5.72 -7.78 1.80
N GLY A 73 6.64 -8.02 2.73
CA GLY A 73 7.73 -8.98 2.58
C GLY A 73 7.22 -10.40 2.33
N PHE A 74 6.22 -10.83 3.11
CA PHE A 74 5.56 -12.12 2.88
C PHE A 74 4.88 -12.20 1.51
N VAL A 75 4.18 -11.15 1.09
CA VAL A 75 3.56 -11.09 -0.25
C VAL A 75 4.63 -11.14 -1.35
N TYR A 76 5.77 -10.50 -1.17
CA TYR A 76 6.88 -10.58 -2.13
C TYR A 76 7.44 -11.99 -2.26
N TRP A 77 7.61 -12.71 -1.14
CA TRP A 77 7.95 -14.13 -1.19
C TRP A 77 6.88 -14.93 -1.92
N LEU A 78 5.60 -14.72 -1.60
CA LEU A 78 4.48 -15.44 -2.21
C LEU A 78 4.44 -15.29 -3.73
N TYR A 79 4.83 -14.12 -4.26
CA TYR A 79 4.82 -13.80 -5.69
C TYR A 79 6.21 -13.78 -6.35
N ASP A 80 7.23 -14.30 -5.67
CA ASP A 80 8.62 -14.31 -6.14
C ASP A 80 9.07 -12.92 -6.66
N ARG A 81 8.83 -11.87 -5.86
CA ARG A 81 9.09 -10.48 -6.24
C ARG A 81 10.37 -9.95 -5.60
N ASN A 82 11.20 -9.28 -6.38
CA ASN A 82 12.39 -8.59 -5.88
C ASN A 82 12.01 -7.40 -4.96
N MET A 83 12.74 -7.27 -3.85
CA MET A 83 12.53 -6.22 -2.85
C MET A 83 13.28 -4.90 -3.15
N ASP A 84 14.19 -4.86 -4.10
CA ASP A 84 15.12 -3.72 -4.31
C ASP A 84 14.41 -2.38 -4.49
N THR A 85 13.30 -2.37 -5.22
CA THR A 85 12.52 -1.14 -5.45
C THR A 85 11.91 -0.62 -4.15
N THR A 86 11.41 -1.52 -3.31
CA THR A 86 10.85 -1.16 -2.01
C THR A 86 11.94 -0.74 -1.03
N LEU A 87 13.11 -1.36 -1.05
CA LEU A 87 14.25 -0.95 -0.24
C LEU A 87 14.69 0.47 -0.58
N ARG A 88 14.84 0.81 -1.86
CA ARG A 88 15.11 2.19 -2.32
C ARG A 88 14.00 3.17 -1.91
N PHE A 89 12.74 2.75 -1.97
CA PHE A 89 11.62 3.57 -1.50
C PHE A 89 11.70 3.84 0.00
N ILE A 90 12.01 2.83 0.82
CA ILE A 90 12.17 2.97 2.27
C ILE A 90 13.28 3.99 2.57
N GLU A 91 14.42 3.86 1.92
CA GLU A 91 15.54 4.78 2.07
C GLU A 91 15.17 6.21 1.64
N SER A 92 14.54 6.37 0.48
CA SER A 92 14.11 7.69 -0.01
C SER A 92 13.07 8.35 0.90
N LYS A 93 12.12 7.58 1.44
CA LYS A 93 11.02 8.12 2.24
C LYS A 93 11.39 8.36 3.70
N PHE A 94 12.21 7.48 4.26
CA PHE A 94 12.55 7.48 5.68
C PHE A 94 14.02 7.78 5.95
N GLY A 95 14.82 8.11 4.95
CA GLY A 95 16.26 8.36 5.10
C GLY A 95 16.61 9.43 6.13
N ASN A 96 15.73 10.42 6.33
CA ASN A 96 15.86 11.42 7.39
C ASN A 96 15.59 10.88 8.81
N MET A 97 15.12 9.63 8.91
CA MET A 97 14.83 8.91 10.16
C MET A 97 15.44 7.50 10.06
N PRO A 98 16.77 7.37 10.17
CA PRO A 98 17.49 6.14 9.82
C PRO A 98 17.06 4.92 10.64
N GLU A 99 16.66 5.10 11.89
CA GLU A 99 16.16 4.02 12.73
C GLU A 99 14.83 3.47 12.20
N ILE A 100 13.96 4.36 11.69
CA ILE A 100 12.67 3.96 11.09
C ILE A 100 12.90 3.31 9.73
N ALA A 101 13.82 3.83 8.92
CA ALA A 101 14.21 3.20 7.67
C ALA A 101 14.71 1.76 7.90
N LYS A 102 15.64 1.59 8.85
CA LYS A 102 16.20 0.29 9.24
C LYS A 102 15.13 -0.65 9.79
N ALA A 103 14.19 -0.15 10.60
CA ALA A 103 13.09 -0.95 11.14
C ALA A 103 12.16 -1.46 10.02
N ASN A 104 11.80 -0.62 9.08
CA ASN A 104 10.97 -1.01 7.94
C ASN A 104 11.68 -2.02 7.03
N GLU A 105 12.98 -1.84 6.78
CA GLU A 105 13.79 -2.82 6.04
C GLU A 105 13.82 -4.17 6.75
N LYS A 106 14.09 -4.19 8.07
CA LYS A 106 14.10 -5.44 8.86
C LYS A 106 12.75 -6.13 8.85
N ALA A 107 11.66 -5.38 9.01
CA ALA A 107 10.32 -5.92 8.93
C ALA A 107 10.02 -6.54 7.56
N LEU A 108 10.40 -5.87 6.46
CA LEU A 108 10.25 -6.37 5.10
C LEU A 108 11.00 -7.70 4.90
N ARG A 109 12.27 -7.74 5.31
CA ARG A 109 13.10 -8.96 5.20
C ARG A 109 12.59 -10.09 6.09
N ALA A 110 12.11 -9.77 7.29
CA ALA A 110 11.52 -10.75 8.20
C ALA A 110 10.23 -11.38 7.64
N GLY A 111 9.40 -10.57 6.97
CA GLY A 111 8.21 -11.09 6.29
C GLY A 111 8.55 -12.04 5.14
N TRP A 112 9.57 -11.74 4.36
CA TRP A 112 10.08 -12.64 3.33
C TRP A 112 10.59 -13.96 3.95
N ALA A 113 11.50 -13.86 4.93
CA ALA A 113 12.08 -15.01 5.61
C ALA A 113 11.02 -15.90 6.30
N TYR A 114 9.95 -15.28 6.82
CA TYR A 114 8.83 -16.05 7.36
C TYR A 114 8.18 -16.94 6.31
N GLY A 115 7.99 -16.43 5.08
CA GLY A 115 7.48 -17.22 3.97
C GLY A 115 8.39 -18.40 3.63
N GLU A 116 9.70 -18.18 3.58
CA GLU A 116 10.68 -19.25 3.29
C GLU A 116 10.72 -20.33 4.39
N THR A 117 10.66 -19.91 5.66
CA THR A 117 10.91 -20.84 6.78
C THR A 117 9.67 -21.60 7.21
N THR A 118 8.47 -21.04 7.02
CA THR A 118 7.24 -21.70 7.47
C THR A 118 6.74 -22.75 6.48
N GLU A 119 7.33 -22.82 5.26
CA GLU A 119 6.81 -23.67 4.18
C GLU A 119 5.28 -23.67 4.18
N ALA A 120 4.71 -22.49 4.54
CA ALA A 120 3.28 -22.34 4.63
C ALA A 120 2.73 -22.95 3.36
N ALA A 121 2.08 -24.09 3.41
CA ALA A 121 1.74 -25.07 2.36
C ALA A 121 1.09 -24.46 1.09
N ILE A 122 1.62 -23.34 0.65
CA ILE A 122 1.14 -22.51 -0.42
C ILE A 122 2.20 -22.52 -1.51
N SER A 123 1.78 -22.97 -2.66
CA SER A 123 2.58 -22.78 -3.86
C SER A 123 2.82 -21.30 -4.08
N THR A 124 4.07 -20.90 -4.24
CA THR A 124 4.41 -19.52 -4.65
C THR A 124 3.86 -19.26 -6.06
N TYR A 125 3.48 -18.02 -6.30
CA TYR A 125 2.99 -17.57 -7.61
C TYR A 125 4.13 -16.90 -8.36
N LYS A 126 4.20 -17.11 -9.66
CA LYS A 126 5.09 -16.39 -10.55
C LYS A 126 4.29 -15.48 -11.45
N VAL A 127 4.64 -14.19 -11.44
CA VAL A 127 4.06 -13.20 -12.36
C VAL A 127 5.12 -12.88 -13.41
N ASP A 128 4.91 -13.37 -14.62
CA ASP A 128 5.83 -13.10 -15.73
C ASP A 128 5.79 -11.59 -16.10
N PRO A 129 6.89 -11.06 -16.64
CA PRO A 129 6.90 -9.69 -17.18
C PRO A 129 5.82 -9.49 -18.23
N ALA A 130 5.18 -8.32 -18.24
CA ALA A 130 4.20 -7.98 -19.26
C ALA A 130 4.86 -7.98 -20.65
N LYS A 131 4.20 -8.59 -21.63
CA LYS A 131 4.64 -8.58 -23.04
C LYS A 131 4.27 -7.24 -23.68
N LEU A 132 5.05 -6.20 -23.36
CA LEU A 132 4.88 -4.88 -23.93
C LEU A 132 5.86 -4.67 -25.10
N PRO A 133 5.49 -3.87 -26.14
CA PRO A 133 6.43 -3.44 -27.15
C PRO A 133 7.65 -2.74 -26.52
N ALA A 134 8.81 -2.77 -27.19
CA ALA A 134 9.97 -2.05 -26.69
C ALA A 134 9.68 -0.55 -26.59
N GLY A 135 10.02 0.07 -25.46
CA GLY A 135 9.70 1.50 -25.24
C GLY A 135 10.01 1.93 -23.80
N ASN A 136 9.91 3.24 -23.58
CA ASN A 136 9.97 3.83 -22.25
C ASN A 136 8.57 3.90 -21.67
N TYR A 137 8.36 3.27 -20.52
CA TYR A 137 7.08 3.23 -19.82
C TYR A 137 7.18 3.98 -18.49
N ARG A 138 6.09 4.59 -18.11
CA ARG A 138 5.92 5.26 -16.82
C ARG A 138 4.61 4.82 -16.19
N ASN A 139 4.66 4.45 -14.93
CA ASN A 139 3.46 4.26 -14.15
C ASN A 139 2.81 5.62 -13.88
N ILE A 140 1.53 5.74 -14.21
CA ILE A 140 0.75 6.97 -14.02
C ILE A 140 -0.64 6.61 -13.49
N MET A 141 -1.13 7.38 -12.52
CA MET A 141 -2.51 7.27 -12.03
C MET A 141 -3.46 8.01 -12.96
N GLY A 142 -4.74 7.55 -13.03
CA GLY A 142 -5.75 8.14 -13.92
C GLY A 142 -5.94 9.64 -13.69
N ASN A 143 -6.06 10.10 -12.43
CA ASN A 143 -6.20 11.51 -12.10
C ASN A 143 -4.98 12.35 -12.52
N GLN A 144 -3.79 11.81 -12.42
CA GLN A 144 -2.56 12.45 -12.89
C GLN A 144 -2.55 12.56 -14.43
N ALA A 145 -2.93 11.47 -15.11
CA ALA A 145 -3.03 11.45 -16.57
C ALA A 145 -4.05 12.48 -17.09
N LEU A 146 -5.22 12.58 -16.42
CA LEU A 146 -6.24 13.57 -16.73
C LEU A 146 -5.71 15.00 -16.55
N ALA A 147 -5.07 15.30 -15.42
CA ALA A 147 -4.48 16.62 -15.17
C ALA A 147 -3.46 17.00 -16.26
N TRP A 148 -2.57 16.08 -16.64
CA TRP A 148 -1.60 16.33 -17.71
C TRP A 148 -2.26 16.49 -19.07
N GLY A 149 -3.33 15.72 -19.35
CA GLY A 149 -4.12 15.85 -20.57
C GLY A 149 -4.78 17.23 -20.69
N LEU A 150 -5.33 17.77 -19.60
CA LEU A 150 -5.90 19.13 -19.57
C LEU A 150 -4.85 20.20 -19.85
N VAL A 151 -3.66 20.09 -19.25
CA VAL A 151 -2.54 21.02 -19.52
C VAL A 151 -2.10 20.94 -20.98
N ALA A 152 -1.95 19.72 -21.51
CA ALA A 152 -1.57 19.51 -22.92
C ALA A 152 -2.63 20.08 -23.89
N ALA A 153 -3.91 19.82 -23.62
CA ALA A 153 -5.01 20.33 -24.44
C ALA A 153 -5.05 21.86 -24.45
N ALA A 154 -4.86 22.51 -23.30
CA ALA A 154 -4.79 23.96 -23.19
C ALA A 154 -3.64 24.53 -24.02
N ARG A 155 -2.46 23.93 -23.93
CA ARG A 155 -1.28 24.35 -24.72
C ARG A 155 -1.49 24.20 -26.22
N LEU A 156 -2.09 23.09 -26.65
CA LEU A 156 -2.37 22.83 -28.07
C LEU A 156 -3.44 23.74 -28.66
N SER A 157 -4.39 24.20 -27.83
CA SER A 157 -5.49 25.08 -28.25
C SER A 157 -5.24 26.56 -27.97
N ASP A 158 -4.07 26.93 -27.43
CA ASP A 158 -3.71 28.26 -26.98
C ASP A 158 -4.75 28.85 -26.01
N LYS A 159 -5.15 28.04 -25.02
CA LYS A 159 -6.11 28.41 -23.98
C LYS A 159 -5.47 28.30 -22.60
N GLU A 160 -6.03 29.04 -21.65
CA GLU A 160 -5.71 28.90 -20.22
C GLU A 160 -6.57 27.81 -19.60
N VAL A 161 -6.05 27.18 -18.54
CA VAL A 161 -6.81 26.26 -17.68
C VAL A 161 -7.24 26.98 -16.41
N PHE A 162 -8.54 27.05 -16.18
CA PHE A 162 -9.11 27.31 -14.87
C PHE A 162 -9.80 26.05 -14.37
N TYR A 163 -9.41 25.57 -13.21
CA TYR A 163 -9.96 24.36 -12.60
C TYR A 163 -10.53 24.67 -11.22
N GLY A 164 -11.86 24.71 -11.13
CA GLY A 164 -12.61 24.77 -9.88
C GLY A 164 -12.94 23.37 -9.39
N SER A 165 -12.82 23.15 -8.10
CA SER A 165 -13.18 21.87 -7.47
C SER A 165 -13.39 22.06 -5.97
N TYR A 166 -14.02 21.10 -5.33
CA TYR A 166 -14.21 21.04 -3.87
C TYR A 166 -13.53 19.78 -3.30
N PRO A 167 -13.33 19.70 -1.96
CA PRO A 167 -12.68 18.55 -1.33
C PRO A 167 -13.52 17.29 -1.46
N ILE A 168 -13.10 16.38 -2.34
CA ILE A 168 -13.74 15.08 -2.53
C ILE A 168 -12.74 14.02 -2.96
N THR A 169 -12.73 12.91 -2.28
CA THR A 169 -11.88 11.76 -2.59
C THR A 169 -12.58 10.87 -3.63
N PRO A 170 -11.88 10.46 -4.69
CA PRO A 170 -10.46 10.66 -5.01
C PRO A 170 -10.18 11.86 -5.95
N ALA A 171 -11.18 12.69 -6.29
CA ALA A 171 -11.04 13.72 -7.31
C ALA A 171 -10.10 14.87 -6.92
N SER A 172 -9.89 15.11 -5.62
CA SER A 172 -8.95 16.15 -5.13
C SER A 172 -7.52 15.96 -5.64
N ASP A 173 -7.12 14.75 -6.03
CA ASP A 173 -5.80 14.50 -6.63
C ASP A 173 -5.61 15.26 -7.95
N ILE A 174 -6.69 15.50 -8.72
CA ILE A 174 -6.63 16.29 -9.97
C ILE A 174 -6.26 17.73 -9.64
N LEU A 175 -6.92 18.33 -8.64
CA LEU A 175 -6.62 19.68 -8.18
C LEU A 175 -5.17 19.80 -7.70
N HIS A 176 -4.72 18.85 -6.87
CA HIS A 176 -3.36 18.81 -6.36
C HIS A 176 -2.32 18.67 -7.48
N GLU A 177 -2.61 17.86 -8.48
CA GLU A 177 -1.69 17.70 -9.61
C GLU A 177 -1.66 18.96 -10.48
N LEU A 178 -2.80 19.54 -10.83
CA LEU A 178 -2.89 20.76 -11.62
C LEU A 178 -2.24 21.97 -10.94
N SER A 179 -2.28 22.05 -9.60
CA SER A 179 -1.65 23.13 -8.85
C SER A 179 -0.13 23.22 -9.02
N LYS A 180 0.51 22.15 -9.50
CA LYS A 180 1.95 22.11 -9.80
C LYS A 180 2.30 22.80 -11.14
N PHE A 181 1.32 23.06 -11.99
CA PHE A 181 1.49 23.58 -13.36
C PHE A 181 1.17 25.07 -13.51
N LYS A 182 1.34 25.85 -12.44
CA LYS A 182 1.10 27.32 -12.49
C LYS A 182 1.94 28.04 -13.55
N ASN A 183 3.16 27.58 -13.80
CA ASN A 183 4.04 28.08 -14.85
C ASN A 183 3.57 27.79 -16.28
N PHE A 184 2.54 26.94 -16.43
CA PHE A 184 1.86 26.66 -17.70
C PHE A 184 0.52 27.40 -17.85
N GLY A 185 0.26 28.41 -17.01
CA GLY A 185 -0.96 29.19 -17.05
C GLY A 185 -2.16 28.50 -16.37
N VAL A 186 -1.92 27.46 -15.59
CA VAL A 186 -2.98 26.76 -14.86
C VAL A 186 -3.35 27.54 -13.60
N ARG A 187 -4.65 27.83 -13.47
CA ARG A 187 -5.25 28.44 -12.29
C ARG A 187 -6.15 27.41 -11.61
N THR A 188 -5.94 27.19 -10.33
CA THR A 188 -6.74 26.27 -9.53
C THR A 188 -7.49 27.01 -8.43
N PHE A 189 -8.73 26.62 -8.21
CA PHE A 189 -9.58 27.14 -7.12
C PHE A 189 -10.20 25.97 -6.37
N GLN A 190 -10.07 25.99 -5.04
CA GLN A 190 -10.76 25.04 -4.17
C GLN A 190 -11.93 25.74 -3.50
N ALA A 191 -13.13 25.33 -3.85
CA ALA A 191 -14.36 25.75 -3.21
C ALA A 191 -14.60 24.97 -1.90
N GLU A 192 -15.55 25.43 -1.12
CA GLU A 192 -15.97 24.77 0.13
C GLU A 192 -16.74 23.47 -0.16
N ASP A 193 -17.66 23.53 -1.12
CA ASP A 193 -18.56 22.45 -1.51
C ASP A 193 -18.84 22.44 -3.02
N GLU A 194 -19.68 21.52 -3.48
CA GLU A 194 -20.08 21.37 -4.88
C GLU A 194 -20.94 22.52 -5.43
N ILE A 195 -21.59 23.30 -4.58
CA ILE A 195 -22.42 24.43 -5.01
C ILE A 195 -21.56 25.66 -5.32
N ALA A 196 -20.42 25.78 -4.61
CA ALA A 196 -19.50 26.89 -4.76
C ALA A 196 -18.38 26.63 -5.81
N ALA A 197 -18.27 25.40 -6.34
CA ALA A 197 -17.21 24.98 -7.25
C ALA A 197 -17.45 25.34 -8.73
#